data_ad17fdd4e9e920d91bce7e8e9f73726f
#
_entry.id   ad17fdd4e9e920d91bce7e8e9f73726f
#
_cell.length_a   1.000
_cell.length_b   1.000
_cell.length_c   1.000
_cell.angle_alpha   90.00
_cell.angle_beta   90.00
_cell.angle_gamma   90.00
#
_symmetry.space_group_name_H-M   'P 1'
#
loop_
_entity.id
_entity.type
_entity.pdbx_description
1 polymer ?
#
loop_
_entity_poly.entity_id
_entity_poly.type
_entity_poly.pdbx_seq_one_letter_code
_entity_poly.pdbx_strand_id
1 'polypeptide(L)'
;MNKAKTYSWKQLLVVSSLIFGMFFGSGNLIFPVHLGQLAGQNWLNASVGFAISGALFPLLAILAVVVTNSDGLYDLAKPVGKWYAALFLVLVHLTIGPFFGTPRTAATAFEMAAKPFLPEKFTTIGMLVFSALFFLCAYLLTVHPTRLVKYVGKYLNTIFLVLLAVIFFVAFIHPMGCLLYTSPSPRDA
;
A
#
# COMPACT_ATOMS: atom_id res chain seq x y z
N MET A 1 11.42 33.74 12.81
CA MET A 1 11.50 33.37 11.37
C MET A 1 12.47 32.20 11.25
N ASN A 2 11.95 30.96 11.20
CA ASN A 2 12.78 29.78 10.96
C ASN A 2 13.27 29.82 9.51
N LYS A 3 14.59 29.88 9.31
CA LYS A 3 15.20 29.73 7.99
C LYS A 3 14.76 28.36 7.43
N ALA A 4 13.99 28.35 6.37
CA ALA A 4 13.65 27.14 5.64
C ALA A 4 14.96 26.41 5.32
N LYS A 5 15.17 25.22 5.91
CA LYS A 5 16.32 24.37 5.58
C LYS A 5 16.20 24.01 4.10
N THR A 6 17.10 24.53 3.29
CA THR A 6 17.20 24.16 1.88
C THR A 6 17.72 22.73 1.79
N TYR A 7 16.85 21.79 1.48
CA TYR A 7 17.24 20.40 1.28
C TYR A 7 17.96 20.22 -0.06
N SER A 8 19.03 19.45 -0.05
CA SER A 8 19.70 19.07 -1.30
C SER A 8 18.79 18.16 -2.13
N TRP A 9 18.89 18.23 -3.45
CA TRP A 9 18.16 17.35 -4.38
C TRP A 9 18.26 15.86 -4.00
N LYS A 10 19.43 15.41 -3.54
CA LYS A 10 19.64 14.03 -3.07
C LYS A 10 18.78 13.71 -1.83
N GLN A 11 18.66 14.65 -0.91
CA GLN A 11 17.83 14.48 0.29
C GLN A 11 16.34 14.45 -0.07
N LEU A 12 15.92 15.32 -1.01
CA LEU A 12 14.53 15.33 -1.50
C LEU A 12 14.19 14.01 -2.20
N LEU A 13 15.06 13.48 -3.05
CA LEU A 13 14.85 12.20 -3.72
C LEU A 13 14.73 11.04 -2.72
N VAL A 14 15.59 11.00 -1.70
CA VAL A 14 15.52 9.97 -0.66
C VAL A 14 14.21 10.05 0.13
N VAL A 15 13.81 11.25 0.55
CA VAL A 15 12.57 11.44 1.31
C VAL A 15 11.34 11.12 0.44
N SER A 16 11.32 11.59 -0.82
CA SER A 16 10.23 11.28 -1.76
C SER A 16 10.13 9.77 -2.04
N SER A 17 11.26 9.10 -2.19
CA SER A 17 11.31 7.65 -2.37
C SER A 17 10.78 6.89 -1.13
N LEU A 18 11.12 7.35 0.08
CA LEU A 18 10.59 6.78 1.31
C LEU A 18 9.07 6.98 1.41
N ILE A 19 8.58 8.19 1.14
CA ILE A 19 7.15 8.50 1.13
C ILE A 19 6.43 7.63 0.10
N PHE A 20 6.98 7.53 -1.12
CA PHE A 20 6.43 6.67 -2.15
C PHE A 20 6.32 5.21 -1.67
N GLY A 21 7.39 4.65 -1.08
CA GLY A 21 7.39 3.27 -0.57
C GLY A 21 6.41 3.04 0.60
N MET A 22 6.07 4.08 1.36
CA MET A 22 5.05 3.99 2.41
C MET A 22 3.62 3.99 1.86
N PHE A 23 3.37 4.72 0.78
CA PHE A 23 2.03 4.83 0.18
C PHE A 23 1.76 3.79 -0.90
N PHE A 24 2.79 3.37 -1.62
CA PHE A 24 2.66 2.42 -2.70
C PHE A 24 2.81 0.98 -2.19
N GLY A 25 1.71 0.27 -2.10
CA GLY A 25 1.65 -1.12 -1.67
C GLY A 25 1.06 -2.04 -2.74
N SER A 26 0.93 -3.32 -2.41
CA SER A 26 0.33 -4.33 -3.28
C SER A 26 -1.10 -3.97 -3.73
N GLY A 27 -1.84 -3.25 -2.89
CA GLY A 27 -3.17 -2.75 -3.22
C GLY A 27 -3.19 -1.85 -4.44
N ASN A 28 -2.17 -0.99 -4.60
CA ASN A 28 -2.08 -0.07 -5.73
C ASN A 28 -1.82 -0.78 -7.07
N LEU A 29 -1.32 -2.01 -7.04
CA LEU A 29 -1.16 -2.84 -8.24
C LEU A 29 -2.41 -3.68 -8.53
N ILE A 30 -3.08 -4.20 -7.50
CA ILE A 30 -4.19 -5.14 -7.64
C ILE A 30 -5.51 -4.41 -7.87
N PHE A 31 -5.80 -3.38 -7.07
CA PHE A 31 -7.11 -2.71 -7.12
C PHE A 31 -7.43 -2.01 -8.43
N PRO A 32 -6.50 -1.28 -9.08
CA PRO A 32 -6.81 -0.65 -10.37
C PRO A 32 -7.15 -1.65 -11.46
N VAL A 33 -6.44 -2.78 -11.48
CA VAL A 33 -6.70 -3.86 -12.46
C VAL A 33 -8.07 -4.48 -12.22
N HIS A 34 -8.37 -4.84 -10.98
CA HIS A 34 -9.67 -5.41 -10.61
C HIS A 34 -10.83 -4.43 -10.83
N LEU A 35 -10.62 -3.16 -10.50
CA LEU A 35 -11.57 -2.11 -10.77
C LEU A 35 -11.83 -1.95 -12.27
N GLY A 36 -10.80 -1.99 -13.10
CA GLY A 36 -10.90 -1.94 -14.55
C GLY A 36 -11.73 -3.12 -15.11
N GLN A 37 -11.51 -4.32 -14.58
CA GLN A 37 -12.29 -5.52 -14.96
C GLN A 37 -13.77 -5.37 -14.61
N LEU A 38 -14.07 -4.88 -13.40
CA LEU A 38 -15.48 -4.69 -12.95
C LEU A 38 -16.18 -3.53 -13.67
N ALA A 39 -15.44 -2.46 -13.97
CA ALA A 39 -16.02 -1.27 -14.60
C ALA A 39 -16.31 -1.45 -16.10
N GLY A 40 -15.64 -2.38 -16.77
CA GLY A 40 -15.82 -2.65 -18.20
C GLY A 40 -15.73 -1.38 -19.05
N GLN A 41 -16.79 -1.01 -19.75
CA GLN A 41 -16.83 0.19 -20.59
C GLN A 41 -16.72 1.51 -19.82
N ASN A 42 -17.06 1.52 -18.52
CA ASN A 42 -17.01 2.69 -17.65
C ASN A 42 -15.67 2.84 -16.92
N TRP A 43 -14.61 2.17 -17.38
CA TRP A 43 -13.29 2.15 -16.76
C TRP A 43 -12.72 3.56 -16.51
N LEU A 44 -13.00 4.52 -17.39
CA LEU A 44 -12.50 5.89 -17.24
C LEU A 44 -13.09 6.57 -16.00
N ASN A 45 -14.40 6.50 -15.82
CA ASN A 45 -15.09 7.09 -14.66
C ASN A 45 -14.66 6.41 -13.36
N ALA A 46 -14.51 5.09 -13.38
CA ALA A 46 -14.00 4.32 -12.25
C ALA A 46 -12.55 4.70 -11.90
N SER A 47 -11.69 4.88 -12.91
CA SER A 47 -10.29 5.31 -12.71
C SER A 47 -10.18 6.71 -12.13
N VAL A 48 -11.02 7.65 -12.60
CA VAL A 48 -11.08 9.01 -12.03
C VAL A 48 -11.53 8.97 -10.58
N GLY A 49 -12.60 8.25 -10.27
CA GLY A 49 -13.06 8.07 -8.90
C GLY A 49 -12.01 7.44 -7.99
N PHE A 50 -11.31 6.42 -8.48
CA PHE A 50 -10.20 5.78 -7.76
C PHE A 50 -9.03 6.74 -7.54
N ALA A 51 -8.65 7.53 -8.54
CA ALA A 51 -7.58 8.53 -8.42
C ALA A 51 -7.93 9.61 -7.40
N ILE A 52 -9.17 10.09 -7.37
CA ILE A 52 -9.64 11.06 -6.37
C ILE A 52 -9.59 10.45 -4.97
N SER A 53 -10.14 9.26 -4.78
CA SER A 53 -10.18 8.62 -3.46
C SER A 53 -8.80 8.14 -2.99
N GLY A 54 -8.00 7.57 -3.88
CA GLY A 54 -6.72 6.94 -3.55
C GLY A 54 -5.52 7.90 -3.54
N ALA A 55 -5.59 9.03 -4.23
CA ALA A 55 -4.49 10.00 -4.28
C ALA A 55 -4.86 11.34 -3.63
N LEU A 56 -6.00 11.93 -3.97
CA LEU A 56 -6.35 13.27 -3.51
C LEU A 56 -6.60 13.30 -2.00
N PHE A 57 -7.39 12.36 -1.45
CA PHE A 57 -7.66 12.35 -0.01
C PHE A 57 -6.41 12.12 0.87
N PRO A 58 -5.50 11.17 0.56
CA PRO A 58 -4.23 11.06 1.27
C PRO A 58 -3.37 12.33 1.19
N LEU A 59 -3.32 13.00 0.04
CA LEU A 59 -2.60 14.27 -0.10
C LEU A 59 -3.21 15.36 0.79
N LEU A 60 -4.53 15.49 0.82
CA LEU A 60 -5.22 16.43 1.70
C LEU A 60 -4.98 16.12 3.18
N ALA A 61 -4.91 14.84 3.55
CA ALA A 61 -4.59 14.43 4.91
C ALA A 61 -3.16 14.85 5.32
N ILE A 62 -2.17 14.64 4.44
CA ILE A 62 -0.80 15.09 4.68
C ILE A 62 -0.76 16.61 4.80
N LEU A 63 -1.42 17.32 3.88
CA LEU A 63 -1.48 18.77 3.88
C LEU A 63 -2.10 19.30 5.19
N ALA A 64 -3.17 18.65 5.67
CA ALA A 64 -3.79 19.00 6.94
C ALA A 64 -2.80 18.89 8.12
N VAL A 65 -2.05 17.79 8.21
CA VAL A 65 -1.02 17.61 9.24
C VAL A 65 0.06 18.68 9.15
N VAL A 66 0.52 19.00 7.95
CA VAL A 66 1.56 20.02 7.74
C VAL A 66 1.06 21.41 8.09
N VAL A 67 -0.13 21.81 7.65
CA VAL A 67 -0.70 23.14 7.90
C VAL A 67 -1.03 23.35 9.38
N THR A 68 -1.51 22.31 10.06
CA THR A 68 -1.84 22.37 11.50
C THR A 68 -0.62 22.22 12.39
N ASN A 69 0.57 21.94 11.85
CA ASN A 69 1.80 21.60 12.60
C ASN A 69 1.54 20.52 13.67
N SER A 70 0.71 19.55 13.34
CA SER A 70 0.37 18.44 14.26
C SER A 70 1.47 17.37 14.20
N ASP A 71 1.87 16.83 15.36
CA ASP A 71 2.87 15.77 15.46
C ASP A 71 2.30 14.39 15.07
N GLY A 72 1.00 14.32 14.77
CA GLY A 72 0.35 13.10 14.32
C GLY A 72 -1.18 13.17 14.36
N LEU A 73 -1.80 12.03 14.13
CA LEU A 73 -3.25 11.90 14.02
C LEU A 73 -4.00 12.27 15.32
N TYR A 74 -3.38 11.99 16.48
CA TYR A 74 -3.96 12.35 17.77
C TYR A 74 -4.06 13.87 17.94
N ASP A 75 -2.99 14.59 17.63
CA ASP A 75 -2.97 16.06 17.77
C ASP A 75 -3.88 16.73 16.75
N LEU A 76 -4.01 16.16 15.56
CA LEU A 76 -4.93 16.62 14.54
C LEU A 76 -6.41 16.51 15.00
N ALA A 77 -6.74 15.43 15.70
CA ALA A 77 -8.10 15.16 16.19
C ALA A 77 -8.41 15.81 17.56
N LYS A 78 -7.38 16.17 18.33
CA LYS A 78 -7.49 16.73 19.68
C LYS A 78 -8.36 18.00 19.82
N PRO A 79 -8.40 18.92 18.85
CA PRO A 79 -9.28 20.09 18.91
C PRO A 79 -10.77 19.76 19.02
N VAL A 80 -11.19 18.62 18.50
CA VAL A 80 -12.58 18.13 18.60
C VAL A 80 -12.88 17.61 20.02
N GLY A 81 -11.89 16.99 20.67
CA GLY A 81 -11.99 16.47 22.03
C GLY A 81 -10.98 15.37 22.30
N LYS A 82 -10.48 15.29 23.54
CA LYS A 82 -9.46 14.29 23.93
C LYS A 82 -9.96 12.84 23.78
N TRP A 83 -11.20 12.59 24.17
CA TRP A 83 -11.83 11.27 24.06
C TRP A 83 -12.05 10.87 22.59
N TYR A 84 -12.50 11.82 21.77
CA TYR A 84 -12.65 11.61 20.34
C TYR A 84 -11.31 11.27 19.70
N ALA A 85 -10.26 12.03 19.98
CA ALA A 85 -8.92 11.80 19.44
C ALA A 85 -8.37 10.41 19.82
N ALA A 86 -8.55 9.99 21.08
CA ALA A 86 -8.13 8.67 21.55
C ALA A 86 -8.93 7.55 20.87
N LEU A 87 -10.24 7.65 20.84
CA LEU A 87 -11.11 6.67 20.19
C LEU A 87 -10.80 6.54 18.68
N PHE A 88 -10.66 7.67 18.00
CA PHE A 88 -10.34 7.72 16.57
C PHE A 88 -8.99 7.05 16.29
N LEU A 89 -7.96 7.38 17.08
CA LEU A 89 -6.64 6.78 16.96
C LEU A 89 -6.70 5.26 17.16
N VAL A 90 -7.39 4.79 18.20
CA VAL A 90 -7.56 3.36 18.48
C VAL A 90 -8.28 2.65 17.33
N LEU A 91 -9.38 3.20 16.84
CA LEU A 91 -10.14 2.62 15.73
C LEU A 91 -9.32 2.52 14.45
N VAL A 92 -8.56 3.57 14.10
CA VAL A 92 -7.66 3.57 12.94
C VAL A 92 -6.59 2.48 13.08
N HIS A 93 -5.94 2.39 14.24
CA HIS A 93 -4.89 1.39 14.46
C HIS A 93 -5.44 -0.05 14.48
N LEU A 94 -6.61 -0.26 15.06
CA LEU A 94 -7.26 -1.58 15.05
C LEU A 94 -7.65 -1.99 13.63
N THR A 95 -8.16 -1.06 12.83
CA THR A 95 -8.57 -1.34 11.44
C THR A 95 -7.37 -1.64 10.55
N ILE A 96 -6.32 -0.82 10.60
CA ILE A 96 -5.10 -1.02 9.79
C ILE A 96 -4.31 -2.23 10.29
N GLY A 97 -4.21 -2.41 11.59
CA GLY A 97 -3.45 -3.49 12.21
C GLY A 97 -4.19 -4.83 12.16
N PRO A 98 -4.70 -5.33 13.32
CA PRO A 98 -5.12 -6.72 13.45
C PRO A 98 -6.38 -7.09 12.67
N PHE A 99 -7.30 -6.14 12.41
CA PHE A 99 -8.58 -6.51 11.81
C PHE A 99 -8.56 -6.62 10.29
N PHE A 100 -7.84 -5.74 9.58
CA PHE A 100 -7.88 -5.71 8.12
C PHE A 100 -6.52 -5.69 7.45
N GLY A 101 -5.68 -4.70 7.75
CA GLY A 101 -4.48 -4.46 6.96
C GLY A 101 -3.48 -5.61 7.05
N THR A 102 -3.15 -6.01 8.25
CA THR A 102 -2.11 -7.01 8.50
C THR A 102 -2.50 -8.42 8.02
N PRO A 103 -3.70 -8.96 8.34
CA PRO A 103 -4.12 -10.26 7.82
C PRO A 103 -4.23 -10.29 6.30
N ARG A 104 -4.77 -9.22 5.70
CA ARG A 104 -4.89 -9.11 4.24
C ARG A 104 -3.53 -9.11 3.55
N THR A 105 -2.53 -8.44 4.12
CA THR A 105 -1.18 -8.41 3.54
C THR A 105 -0.57 -9.80 3.49
N ALA A 106 -0.69 -10.58 4.56
CA ALA A 106 -0.21 -11.96 4.61
C ALA A 106 -0.94 -12.87 3.62
N ALA A 107 -2.28 -12.76 3.54
CA ALA A 107 -3.10 -13.53 2.61
C ALA A 107 -2.74 -13.21 1.14
N THR A 108 -2.64 -11.93 0.78
CA THR A 108 -2.27 -11.52 -0.58
C THR A 108 -0.85 -11.96 -0.94
N ALA A 109 0.09 -11.85 -0.01
CA ALA A 109 1.46 -12.32 -0.23
C ALA A 109 1.50 -13.84 -0.46
N PHE A 110 0.71 -14.62 0.29
CA PHE A 110 0.58 -16.06 0.10
C PHE A 110 -0.02 -16.39 -1.26
N GLU A 111 -1.13 -15.73 -1.64
CA GLU A 111 -1.81 -15.98 -2.92
C GLU A 111 -0.90 -15.74 -4.13
N MET A 112 -0.05 -14.73 -4.06
CA MET A 112 0.85 -14.37 -5.15
C MET A 112 2.15 -15.18 -5.16
N ALA A 113 2.74 -15.44 -3.99
CA ALA A 113 4.07 -16.02 -3.90
C ALA A 113 4.09 -17.53 -3.73
N ALA A 114 3.14 -18.11 -2.98
CA ALA A 114 3.17 -19.51 -2.59
C ALA A 114 2.07 -20.37 -3.23
N LYS A 115 0.86 -19.85 -3.34
CA LYS A 115 -0.29 -20.60 -3.86
C LYS A 115 -0.08 -21.19 -5.26
N PRO A 116 0.56 -20.52 -6.24
CA PRO A 116 0.77 -21.09 -7.57
C PRO A 116 1.64 -22.36 -7.58
N PHE A 117 2.43 -22.57 -6.54
CA PHE A 117 3.35 -23.72 -6.41
C PHE A 117 2.81 -24.83 -5.52
N LEU A 118 1.64 -24.63 -4.89
CA LEU A 118 1.07 -25.57 -3.95
C LEU A 118 -0.13 -26.31 -4.54
N PRO A 119 -0.22 -27.66 -4.37
CA PRO A 119 -1.43 -28.40 -4.68
C PRO A 119 -2.62 -27.93 -3.83
N GLU A 120 -3.82 -27.92 -4.38
CA GLU A 120 -5.03 -27.44 -3.70
C GLU A 120 -5.25 -28.08 -2.31
N LYS A 121 -4.93 -29.37 -2.18
CA LYS A 121 -5.05 -30.12 -0.91
C LYS A 121 -4.23 -29.52 0.25
N PHE A 122 -3.12 -28.85 -0.05
CA PHE A 122 -2.23 -28.29 0.95
C PHE A 122 -2.35 -26.78 1.11
N THR A 123 -3.26 -26.13 0.40
CA THR A 123 -3.41 -24.66 0.39
C THR A 123 -3.71 -24.11 1.79
N THR A 124 -4.58 -24.75 2.57
CA THR A 124 -4.94 -24.27 3.92
C THR A 124 -3.77 -24.38 4.90
N ILE A 125 -3.07 -25.52 4.89
CA ILE A 125 -1.89 -25.72 5.76
C ILE A 125 -0.76 -24.80 5.31
N GLY A 126 -0.55 -24.68 4.00
CA GLY A 126 0.44 -23.75 3.41
C GLY A 126 0.18 -22.30 3.81
N MET A 127 -1.08 -21.86 3.80
CA MET A 127 -1.46 -20.51 4.22
C MET A 127 -1.16 -20.28 5.71
N LEU A 128 -1.44 -21.24 6.58
CA LEU A 128 -1.15 -21.13 8.01
C LEU A 128 0.36 -21.04 8.28
N VAL A 129 1.15 -21.92 7.66
CA VAL A 129 2.61 -21.93 7.82
C VAL A 129 3.22 -20.66 7.26
N PHE A 130 2.80 -20.25 6.07
CA PHE A 130 3.27 -19.01 5.44
C PHE A 130 2.94 -17.78 6.29
N SER A 131 1.71 -17.68 6.79
CA SER A 131 1.29 -16.57 7.65
C SER A 131 2.07 -16.53 8.95
N ALA A 132 2.32 -17.68 9.58
CA ALA A 132 3.14 -17.76 10.79
C ALA A 132 4.58 -17.28 10.54
N LEU A 133 5.21 -17.72 9.45
CA LEU A 133 6.54 -17.27 9.05
C LEU A 133 6.57 -15.79 8.69
N PHE A 134 5.55 -15.31 7.97
CA PHE A 134 5.42 -13.91 7.58
C PHE A 134 5.34 -13.00 8.81
N PHE A 135 4.48 -13.34 9.78
CA PHE A 135 4.36 -12.55 11.00
C PHE A 135 5.57 -12.67 11.92
N LEU A 136 6.22 -13.83 11.97
CA LEU A 136 7.47 -13.99 12.69
C LEU A 136 8.57 -13.08 12.10
N CYS A 137 8.74 -13.09 10.79
CA CYS A 137 9.69 -12.20 10.12
C CYS A 137 9.35 -10.72 10.34
N ALA A 138 8.07 -10.35 10.22
CA ALA A 138 7.61 -8.99 10.49
C ALA A 138 7.92 -8.57 11.93
N TYR A 139 7.67 -9.45 12.90
CA TYR A 139 7.99 -9.20 14.32
C TYR A 139 9.49 -9.00 14.54
N LEU A 140 10.31 -9.91 14.02
CA LEU A 140 11.78 -9.81 14.16
C LEU A 140 12.34 -8.52 13.55
N LEU A 141 11.77 -8.08 12.42
CA LEU A 141 12.13 -6.81 11.80
C LEU A 141 11.69 -5.62 12.64
N THR A 142 10.50 -5.67 13.25
CA THR A 142 9.91 -4.56 14.02
C THR A 142 10.62 -4.33 15.35
N VAL A 143 11.17 -5.36 15.99
CA VAL A 143 11.92 -5.26 17.26
C VAL A 143 13.15 -4.35 17.13
N HIS A 144 13.69 -4.16 15.91
CA HIS A 144 14.85 -3.31 15.65
C HIS A 144 14.53 -2.16 14.69
N PRO A 145 13.75 -1.15 15.09
CA PRO A 145 13.20 -0.13 14.18
C PRO A 145 14.28 0.71 13.47
N THR A 146 15.41 0.97 14.09
CA THR A 146 16.52 1.72 13.47
C THR A 146 17.16 0.98 12.30
N ARG A 147 17.30 -0.35 12.40
CA ARG A 147 17.77 -1.18 11.29
C ARG A 147 16.71 -1.28 10.19
N LEU A 148 15.44 -1.36 10.56
CA LEU A 148 14.31 -1.44 9.64
C LEU A 148 14.27 -0.23 8.70
N VAL A 149 14.32 0.99 9.24
CA VAL A 149 14.34 2.22 8.41
C VAL A 149 15.53 2.23 7.44
N LYS A 150 16.71 1.75 7.86
CA LYS A 150 17.89 1.71 7.02
C LYS A 150 17.82 0.66 5.92
N TYR A 151 17.38 -0.57 6.24
CA TYR A 151 17.36 -1.68 5.29
C TYR A 151 16.12 -1.62 4.39
N VAL A 152 14.96 -1.41 4.95
CA VAL A 152 13.69 -1.34 4.21
C VAL A 152 13.64 -0.04 3.39
N GLY A 153 13.93 1.10 4.03
CA GLY A 153 13.84 2.39 3.34
C GLY A 153 14.87 2.57 2.23
N LYS A 154 16.10 2.08 2.40
CA LYS A 154 17.16 2.30 1.41
C LYS A 154 17.25 1.18 0.38
N TYR A 155 17.30 -0.07 0.81
CA TYR A 155 17.56 -1.20 -0.10
C TYR A 155 16.27 -1.77 -0.68
N LEU A 156 15.32 -2.12 0.15
CA LEU A 156 14.09 -2.76 -0.29
C LEU A 156 13.27 -1.84 -1.19
N ASN A 157 13.14 -0.56 -0.81
CA ASN A 157 12.41 0.41 -1.61
C ASN A 157 13.09 0.69 -2.96
N THR A 158 14.42 0.73 -3.01
CA THR A 158 15.16 0.90 -4.27
C THR A 158 14.97 -0.31 -5.19
N ILE A 159 15.06 -1.53 -4.66
CA ILE A 159 14.80 -2.76 -5.41
C ILE A 159 13.37 -2.76 -5.95
N PHE A 160 12.40 -2.40 -5.08
CA PHE A 160 11.00 -2.30 -5.46
C PHE A 160 10.76 -1.30 -6.61
N LEU A 161 11.36 -0.10 -6.54
CA LEU A 161 11.25 0.90 -7.62
C LEU A 161 11.85 0.41 -8.94
N VAL A 162 12.98 -0.29 -8.89
CA VAL A 162 13.59 -0.88 -10.09
C VAL A 162 12.69 -1.96 -10.69
N LEU A 163 12.16 -2.86 -9.85
CA LEU A 163 11.22 -3.89 -10.31
C LEU A 163 9.95 -3.28 -10.90
N LEU A 164 9.41 -2.24 -10.26
CA LEU A 164 8.26 -1.52 -10.77
C LEU A 164 8.54 -0.89 -12.14
N ALA A 165 9.69 -0.24 -12.30
CA ALA A 165 10.11 0.33 -13.58
C ALA A 165 10.24 -0.74 -14.65
N VAL A 166 10.78 -1.91 -14.32
CA VAL A 166 10.88 -3.06 -15.25
C VAL A 166 9.49 -3.54 -15.67
N ILE A 167 8.56 -3.69 -14.71
CA ILE A 167 7.18 -4.10 -15.00
C ILE A 167 6.50 -3.11 -15.94
N PHE A 168 6.62 -1.80 -15.68
CA PHE A 168 6.08 -0.77 -16.56
C PHE A 168 6.69 -0.85 -17.96
N PHE A 169 8.01 -0.98 -18.05
CA PHE A 169 8.71 -1.07 -19.32
C PHE A 169 8.26 -2.29 -20.14
N VAL A 170 8.17 -3.46 -19.52
CA VAL A 170 7.68 -4.68 -20.16
C VAL A 170 6.22 -4.55 -20.59
N ALA A 171 5.37 -3.94 -19.78
CA ALA A 171 3.97 -3.71 -20.11
C ALA A 171 3.78 -2.77 -21.32
N PHE A 172 4.68 -1.81 -21.52
CA PHE A 172 4.67 -0.95 -22.70
C PHE A 172 5.16 -1.66 -23.98
N ILE A 173 6.15 -2.56 -23.87
CA ILE A 173 6.70 -3.28 -25.03
C ILE A 173 5.79 -4.44 -25.44
N HIS A 174 5.21 -5.13 -24.47
CA HIS A 174 4.30 -6.25 -24.67
C HIS A 174 2.93 -5.93 -24.03
N PRO A 175 2.11 -5.08 -24.66
CA PRO A 175 0.78 -4.82 -24.14
C PRO A 175 0.00 -6.13 -24.16
N MET A 176 -0.29 -6.67 -22.98
CA MET A 176 -1.24 -7.77 -22.84
C MET A 176 -2.59 -7.25 -23.29
N GLY A 177 -3.18 -7.89 -24.30
CA GLY A 177 -4.37 -7.46 -25.03
C GLY A 177 -5.52 -6.94 -24.17
N CYS A 178 -6.54 -6.46 -24.81
CA CYS A 178 -7.67 -5.79 -24.16
C CYS A 178 -8.28 -6.67 -23.04
N LEU A 179 -8.32 -6.18 -21.81
CA LEU A 179 -8.94 -6.84 -20.64
C LEU A 179 -10.39 -7.27 -20.88
N LEU A 180 -11.07 -6.68 -21.86
CA LEU A 180 -12.42 -7.05 -22.30
C LEU A 180 -12.51 -8.47 -22.90
N TYR A 181 -11.41 -9.02 -23.41
CA TYR A 181 -11.39 -10.39 -23.97
C TYR A 181 -11.07 -11.48 -22.95
N THR A 182 -10.52 -11.13 -21.80
CA THR A 182 -10.12 -12.10 -20.76
C THR A 182 -11.08 -12.15 -19.56
N SER A 183 -12.04 -11.26 -19.50
CA SER A 183 -13.08 -11.23 -18.45
C SER A 183 -14.30 -12.03 -18.94
N PRO A 184 -14.79 -13.04 -18.17
CA PRO A 184 -16.06 -13.67 -18.48
C PRO A 184 -17.15 -12.58 -18.51
N SER A 185 -17.93 -12.57 -19.58
CA SER A 185 -19.05 -11.67 -19.73
C SER A 185 -20.03 -11.89 -18.57
N PRO A 186 -20.64 -10.85 -17.98
CA PRO A 186 -21.73 -11.01 -17.02
C PRO A 186 -22.94 -11.80 -17.56
N ARG A 187 -22.94 -12.12 -18.87
CA ARG A 187 -23.95 -12.94 -19.52
C ARG A 187 -23.62 -14.44 -19.52
N ASP A 188 -22.37 -14.81 -19.11
CA ASP A 188 -21.90 -16.19 -19.09
C ASP A 188 -21.92 -16.78 -17.65
N ALA A 189 -22.50 -16.05 -16.68
CA ALA A 189 -22.66 -16.47 -15.28
C ALA A 189 -24.12 -16.83 -14.97
#